data_78e5df0c266a953d4bab7dfcdf5b2934
#
_entry.id   78e5df0c266a953d4bab7dfcdf5b2934
#
_cell.length_a   1.000
_cell.length_b   1.000
_cell.length_c   1.000
_cell.angle_alpha   90.00
_cell.angle_beta   90.00
_cell.angle_gamma   90.00
#
_symmetry.space_group_name_H-M   'P 1'
#
loop_
_entity.id
_entity.type
_entity.pdbx_description
1 polymer ?
#
loop_
_entity_poly.entity_id
_entity_poly.type
_entity_poly.pdbx_seq_one_letter_code
_entity_poly.pdbx_strand_id
1 'polypeptide(L)'
;MTEKLTSRLLAEGHVLRDPFGNENGYWAGAPGVFYAADEAAWYLTYRIRRPRGVAPDRGGEARIARSSDLREWEDLWSVTKDKFESASIERCALRKGADNQWHYFVSFVDPADGRWCVSVMVAREIEKLNASNAKPIFKAKALGLEGIKDPWIFEHEGTFHMLLSVAVRTARTSEQSHATLDIFKSASTQFCCNSPAVKRRH
;
A
#
# COMPACT_ATOMS: atom_id res chain seq x y z
N MET A 1 -24.01 -17.08 -13.73
CA MET A 1 -23.52 -18.20 -12.88
C MET A 1 -22.33 -17.70 -12.07
N THR A 2 -22.48 -17.51 -10.78
CA THR A 2 -21.35 -17.16 -9.89
C THR A 2 -20.60 -18.45 -9.58
N GLU A 3 -19.47 -18.63 -10.20
CA GLU A 3 -18.56 -19.74 -9.88
C GLU A 3 -18.06 -19.57 -8.44
N LYS A 4 -18.34 -20.54 -7.59
CA LYS A 4 -17.88 -20.49 -6.19
C LYS A 4 -16.36 -20.55 -6.17
N LEU A 5 -15.73 -19.61 -5.49
CA LEU A 5 -14.29 -19.63 -5.21
C LEU A 5 -13.98 -20.93 -4.44
N THR A 6 -13.27 -21.84 -5.10
CA THR A 6 -12.93 -23.16 -4.54
C THR A 6 -11.43 -23.24 -4.30
N SER A 7 -11.01 -24.16 -3.43
CA SER A 7 -9.59 -24.46 -3.19
C SER A 7 -8.84 -24.83 -4.48
N ARG A 8 -9.53 -25.44 -5.45
CA ARG A 8 -8.98 -25.76 -6.76
C ARG A 8 -8.58 -24.52 -7.55
N LEU A 9 -9.45 -23.48 -7.62
CA LEU A 9 -9.14 -22.21 -8.29
C LEU A 9 -7.93 -21.51 -7.66
N LEU A 10 -7.77 -21.62 -6.34
CA LEU A 10 -6.60 -21.09 -5.65
C LEU A 10 -5.32 -21.89 -5.96
N ALA A 11 -5.44 -23.20 -6.16
CA ALA A 11 -4.31 -24.08 -6.52
C ALA A 11 -3.86 -23.89 -7.99
N GLU A 12 -4.76 -23.44 -8.86
CA GLU A 12 -4.51 -23.18 -10.29
C GLU A 12 -4.02 -21.72 -10.54
N GLY A 13 -3.68 -20.98 -9.49
CA GLY A 13 -3.18 -19.60 -9.57
C GLY A 13 -1.84 -19.51 -10.30
N HIS A 14 -1.59 -18.37 -10.95
CA HIS A 14 -0.32 -18.03 -11.58
C HIS A 14 0.53 -17.16 -10.69
N VAL A 15 1.83 -17.41 -10.64
CA VAL A 15 2.81 -16.54 -9.99
C VAL A 15 3.04 -15.33 -10.89
N LEU A 16 2.67 -14.13 -10.42
CA LEU A 16 2.83 -12.88 -11.18
C LEU A 16 4.23 -12.30 -11.03
N ARG A 17 4.90 -12.55 -9.90
CA ARG A 17 6.24 -12.04 -9.58
C ARG A 17 6.99 -13.05 -8.74
N ASP A 18 8.14 -13.47 -9.24
CA ASP A 18 9.05 -14.31 -8.49
C ASP A 18 9.85 -13.48 -7.47
N PRO A 19 10.23 -14.06 -6.33
CA PRO A 19 11.22 -13.44 -5.44
C PRO A 19 12.59 -13.38 -6.13
N PHE A 20 13.47 -12.49 -5.67
CA PHE A 20 14.82 -12.34 -6.25
C PHE A 20 15.82 -13.43 -5.86
N GLY A 21 15.37 -14.47 -5.19
CA GLY A 21 16.16 -15.65 -4.83
C GLY A 21 15.26 -16.75 -4.29
N ASN A 22 15.79 -17.96 -4.26
CA ASN A 22 15.07 -19.18 -3.90
C ASN A 22 15.27 -19.59 -2.44
N GLU A 23 16.13 -18.88 -1.70
CA GLU A 23 16.48 -19.21 -0.32
C GLU A 23 15.46 -18.66 0.67
N ASN A 24 15.50 -19.19 1.88
CA ASN A 24 14.62 -18.70 2.96
C ASN A 24 14.81 -17.20 3.21
N GLY A 25 13.68 -16.48 3.27
CA GLY A 25 13.65 -15.05 3.51
C GLY A 25 13.50 -14.19 2.25
N TYR A 26 13.68 -14.76 1.06
CA TYR A 26 13.24 -14.11 -0.18
C TYR A 26 11.74 -14.25 -0.37
N TRP A 27 11.11 -13.16 -0.78
CA TRP A 27 9.66 -13.13 -0.92
C TRP A 27 9.22 -11.95 -1.80
N ALA A 28 8.21 -12.18 -2.65
CA ALA A 28 7.49 -11.14 -3.38
C ALA A 28 6.01 -11.22 -2.98
N GLY A 29 5.37 -10.08 -2.66
CA GLY A 29 3.98 -10.11 -2.23
C GLY A 29 3.45 -8.79 -1.67
N ALA A 30 2.51 -8.84 -0.73
CA ALA A 30 1.70 -7.70 -0.29
C ALA A 30 1.04 -6.96 -1.46
N PRO A 31 0.36 -7.68 -2.39
CA PRO A 31 -0.16 -7.09 -3.61
C PRO A 31 -1.30 -6.10 -3.34
N GLY A 32 -1.37 -5.07 -4.18
CA GLY A 32 -2.54 -4.23 -4.38
C GLY A 32 -2.76 -4.06 -5.88
N VAL A 33 -3.98 -4.21 -6.36
CA VAL A 33 -4.30 -4.09 -7.79
C VAL A 33 -5.26 -2.93 -8.03
N PHE A 34 -5.00 -2.19 -9.08
CA PHE A 34 -5.85 -1.10 -9.56
C PHE A 34 -6.02 -1.19 -11.09
N TYR A 35 -7.24 -1.02 -11.58
CA TYR A 35 -7.54 -0.91 -13.00
C TYR A 35 -7.76 0.56 -13.37
N ALA A 36 -6.96 1.10 -14.28
CA ALA A 36 -7.13 2.42 -14.86
C ALA A 36 -7.97 2.29 -16.14
N ALA A 37 -9.25 2.62 -16.06
CA ALA A 37 -10.19 2.43 -17.16
C ALA A 37 -9.87 3.31 -18.38
N ASP A 38 -9.35 4.51 -18.14
CA ASP A 38 -8.92 5.46 -19.16
C ASP A 38 -7.68 5.00 -19.95
N GLU A 39 -6.86 4.12 -19.36
CA GLU A 39 -5.68 3.55 -19.97
C GLU A 39 -5.87 2.08 -20.41
N ALA A 40 -7.04 1.50 -20.11
CA ALA A 40 -7.34 0.07 -20.28
C ALA A 40 -6.21 -0.83 -19.75
N ALA A 41 -5.66 -0.48 -18.57
CA ALA A 41 -4.49 -1.12 -18.00
C ALA A 41 -4.65 -1.42 -16.51
N TRP A 42 -4.01 -2.51 -16.09
CA TRP A 42 -3.91 -2.93 -14.70
C TRP A 42 -2.58 -2.47 -14.12
N TYR A 43 -2.60 -2.09 -12.85
CA TYR A 43 -1.43 -1.72 -12.08
C TYR A 43 -1.35 -2.55 -10.82
N LEU A 44 -0.18 -3.13 -10.59
CA LEU A 44 0.14 -3.95 -9.43
C LEU A 44 1.13 -3.20 -8.55
N THR A 45 0.77 -2.94 -7.30
CA THR A 45 1.75 -2.57 -6.27
C THR A 45 2.16 -3.83 -5.53
N TYR A 46 3.44 -4.01 -5.26
CA TYR A 46 3.95 -5.16 -4.54
C TYR A 46 5.27 -4.86 -3.86
N ARG A 47 5.70 -5.74 -2.98
CA ARG A 47 6.96 -5.63 -2.26
C ARG A 47 7.90 -6.77 -2.60
N ILE A 48 9.18 -6.45 -2.58
CA ILE A 48 10.28 -7.42 -2.57
C ILE A 48 10.90 -7.44 -1.18
N ARG A 49 11.03 -8.64 -0.64
CA ARG A 49 11.70 -8.90 0.62
C ARG A 49 12.91 -9.78 0.37
N ARG A 50 14.02 -9.44 1.02
CA ARG A 50 15.25 -10.23 1.07
C ARG A 50 15.51 -10.73 2.49
N PRO A 51 16.35 -11.73 2.69
CA PRO A 51 16.79 -12.15 4.02
C PRO A 51 17.42 -11.00 4.80
N ARG A 52 17.47 -11.11 6.12
CA ARG A 52 18.19 -10.15 6.96
C ARG A 52 19.67 -10.13 6.58
N GLY A 53 20.26 -8.92 6.49
CA GLY A 53 21.64 -8.72 6.09
C GLY A 53 21.90 -8.74 4.58
N VAL A 54 20.87 -9.04 3.76
CA VAL A 54 20.96 -8.93 2.30
C VAL A 54 20.29 -7.65 1.86
N ALA A 55 21.07 -6.66 1.42
CA ALA A 55 20.55 -5.33 1.05
C ALA A 55 19.47 -5.41 -0.06
N PRO A 56 18.42 -4.58 0.01
CA PRO A 56 18.04 -3.59 1.02
C PRO A 56 17.35 -4.15 2.28
N ASP A 57 17.48 -5.46 2.56
CA ASP A 57 16.97 -6.13 3.75
C ASP A 57 15.43 -6.34 3.75
N ARG A 58 14.89 -6.78 4.89
CA ARG A 58 13.45 -7.03 5.06
C ARG A 58 12.64 -5.75 4.91
N GLY A 59 11.50 -5.86 4.17
CA GLY A 59 10.65 -4.70 3.89
C GLY A 59 11.41 -3.58 3.16
N GLY A 60 12.41 -3.97 2.37
CA GLY A 60 13.38 -3.03 1.83
C GLY A 60 12.96 -2.34 0.54
N GLU A 61 12.02 -2.91 -0.21
CA GLU A 61 11.68 -2.41 -1.56
C GLU A 61 10.21 -2.57 -1.87
N ALA A 62 9.62 -1.54 -2.49
CA ALA A 62 8.27 -1.55 -3.06
C ALA A 62 8.32 -1.20 -4.54
N ARG A 63 7.41 -1.78 -5.33
CA ARG A 63 7.37 -1.68 -6.78
C ARG A 63 5.98 -1.42 -7.31
N ILE A 64 5.92 -0.87 -8.53
CA ILE A 64 4.73 -0.73 -9.34
C ILE A 64 4.99 -1.41 -10.68
N ALA A 65 4.10 -2.33 -11.09
CA ALA A 65 4.10 -2.93 -12.41
C ALA A 65 2.78 -2.66 -13.13
N ARG A 66 2.81 -2.72 -14.46
CA ARG A 66 1.68 -2.51 -15.37
C ARG A 66 1.44 -3.75 -16.22
N SER A 67 0.16 -4.02 -16.53
CA SER A 67 -0.25 -5.07 -17.45
C SER A 67 -1.49 -4.66 -18.24
N SER A 68 -1.62 -5.12 -19.47
CA SER A 68 -2.83 -5.00 -20.27
C SER A 68 -3.74 -6.23 -20.21
N ASP A 69 -3.22 -7.38 -19.77
CA ASP A 69 -3.88 -8.69 -19.87
C ASP A 69 -3.88 -9.52 -18.57
N LEU A 70 -3.32 -8.99 -17.47
CA LEU A 70 -3.10 -9.66 -16.18
C LEU A 70 -2.12 -10.86 -16.23
N ARG A 71 -1.45 -11.08 -17.35
CA ARG A 71 -0.46 -12.16 -17.53
C ARG A 71 0.95 -11.64 -17.61
N GLU A 72 1.19 -10.73 -18.56
CA GLU A 72 2.47 -10.09 -18.73
C GLU A 72 2.50 -8.77 -17.95
N TRP A 73 3.53 -8.59 -17.12
CA TRP A 73 3.67 -7.43 -16.26
C TRP A 73 5.03 -6.78 -16.43
N GLU A 74 5.05 -5.50 -16.68
CA GLU A 74 6.23 -4.66 -16.78
C GLU A 74 6.40 -3.83 -15.50
N ASP A 75 7.60 -3.86 -14.90
CA ASP A 75 7.92 -3.00 -13.76
C ASP A 75 8.21 -1.58 -14.26
N LEU A 76 7.41 -0.61 -13.82
CA LEU A 76 7.54 0.80 -14.19
C LEU A 76 8.36 1.59 -13.18
N TRP A 77 8.29 1.23 -11.90
CA TRP A 77 8.88 2.02 -10.83
C TRP A 77 9.19 1.19 -9.59
N SER A 78 10.23 1.62 -8.86
CA SER A 78 10.57 1.03 -7.57
C SER A 78 11.12 2.07 -6.60
N VAL A 79 11.03 1.77 -5.30
CA VAL A 79 11.60 2.57 -4.23
C VAL A 79 12.11 1.68 -3.11
N THR A 80 13.28 2.01 -2.57
CA THR A 80 13.82 1.36 -1.38
C THR A 80 13.48 2.13 -0.11
N LYS A 81 13.47 1.43 1.02
CA LYS A 81 13.22 2.00 2.35
C LYS A 81 14.16 3.15 2.72
N ASP A 82 15.40 3.11 2.20
CA ASP A 82 16.42 4.11 2.47
C ASP A 82 16.03 5.50 1.96
N LYS A 83 15.18 5.56 0.92
CA LYS A 83 14.64 6.82 0.40
C LYS A 83 13.66 7.50 1.36
N PHE A 84 13.20 6.77 2.38
CA PHE A 84 12.35 7.28 3.48
C PHE A 84 13.11 7.31 4.80
N GLU A 85 14.43 7.01 4.80
CA GLU A 85 15.24 6.84 6.02
C GLU A 85 14.60 5.83 6.99
N SER A 86 13.90 4.84 6.44
CA SER A 86 13.02 3.95 7.18
C SER A 86 13.63 2.58 7.44
N ALA A 87 13.26 1.99 8.57
CA ALA A 87 13.62 0.61 8.87
C ALA A 87 12.89 -0.41 7.97
N SER A 88 11.70 -0.06 7.45
CA SER A 88 10.91 -0.99 6.62
C SER A 88 9.78 -0.27 5.87
N ILE A 89 9.42 -0.80 4.70
CA ILE A 89 8.20 -0.47 3.94
C ILE A 89 7.21 -1.64 4.08
N GLU A 90 5.91 -1.37 4.19
CA GLU A 90 4.83 -2.35 4.15
C GLU A 90 3.95 -2.18 2.89
N ARG A 91 2.73 -2.77 2.89
CA ARG A 91 1.81 -2.69 1.75
C ARG A 91 1.60 -1.24 1.33
N CYS A 92 1.57 -1.05 0.01
CA CYS A 92 1.30 0.22 -0.64
C CYS A 92 -0.01 0.13 -1.43
N ALA A 93 -0.57 1.28 -1.77
CA ALA A 93 -1.73 1.37 -2.66
C ALA A 93 -1.49 2.43 -3.75
N LEU A 94 -2.06 2.20 -4.93
CA LEU A 94 -1.98 3.11 -6.06
C LEU A 94 -3.39 3.48 -6.51
N ARG A 95 -3.59 4.76 -6.83
CA ARG A 95 -4.83 5.26 -7.43
C ARG A 95 -4.55 6.39 -8.41
N LYS A 96 -5.39 6.53 -9.42
CA LYS A 96 -5.46 7.72 -10.24
C LYS A 96 -6.55 8.62 -9.69
N GLY A 97 -6.20 9.84 -9.32
CA GLY A 97 -7.13 10.82 -8.78
C GLY A 97 -7.99 11.49 -9.84
N ALA A 98 -9.03 12.21 -9.43
CA ALA A 98 -9.87 13.02 -10.31
C ALA A 98 -9.08 14.18 -10.99
N ASP A 99 -7.92 14.52 -10.46
CA ASP A 99 -6.95 15.46 -11.00
C ASP A 99 -6.07 14.87 -12.11
N ASN A 100 -6.35 13.62 -12.50
CA ASN A 100 -5.60 12.83 -13.47
C ASN A 100 -4.13 12.61 -13.07
N GLN A 101 -3.82 12.63 -11.78
CA GLN A 101 -2.51 12.34 -11.22
C GLN A 101 -2.50 10.97 -10.53
N TRP A 102 -1.33 10.34 -10.52
CA TRP A 102 -1.09 9.12 -9.77
C TRP A 102 -0.79 9.45 -8.31
N HIS A 103 -1.55 8.82 -7.42
CA HIS A 103 -1.39 8.91 -5.97
C HIS A 103 -0.89 7.56 -5.47
N TYR A 104 0.34 7.52 -5.00
CA TYR A 104 0.93 6.32 -4.41
C TYR A 104 1.03 6.47 -2.90
N PHE A 105 0.30 5.64 -2.20
CA PHE A 105 0.23 5.61 -0.74
C PHE A 105 1.19 4.56 -0.22
N VAL A 106 2.13 4.98 0.59
CA VAL A 106 3.20 4.13 1.11
C VAL A 106 3.13 4.05 2.63
N SER A 107 3.20 2.81 3.16
CA SER A 107 3.39 2.57 4.59
C SER A 107 4.85 2.32 4.87
N PHE A 108 5.41 3.03 5.84
CA PHE A 108 6.78 2.84 6.28
C PHE A 108 6.92 3.17 7.77
N VAL A 109 8.04 2.77 8.37
CA VAL A 109 8.37 3.14 9.75
C VAL A 109 8.90 4.58 9.76
N ASP A 110 8.19 5.50 10.42
CA ASP A 110 8.59 6.90 10.56
C ASP A 110 9.92 6.96 11.36
N PRO A 111 11.01 7.48 10.79
CA PRO A 111 12.29 7.56 11.49
C PRO A 111 12.25 8.44 12.74
N ALA A 112 11.28 9.36 12.82
CA ALA A 112 11.16 10.29 13.94
C ALA A 112 10.65 9.63 15.23
N ASP A 113 9.85 8.56 15.14
CA ASP A 113 9.25 7.94 16.34
C ASP A 113 9.23 6.40 16.31
N GLY A 114 9.75 5.78 15.25
CA GLY A 114 9.82 4.33 15.09
C GLY A 114 8.46 3.64 14.89
N ARG A 115 7.38 4.38 14.63
CA ARG A 115 6.04 3.87 14.43
C ARG A 115 5.68 3.80 12.95
N TRP A 116 4.79 2.88 12.61
CA TRP A 116 4.23 2.82 11.26
C TRP A 116 3.40 4.07 10.95
N CYS A 117 3.61 4.63 9.77
CA CYS A 117 2.88 5.78 9.24
C CYS A 117 2.46 5.52 7.79
N VAL A 118 1.59 6.36 7.25
CA VAL A 118 1.20 6.38 5.84
C VAL A 118 1.46 7.77 5.26
N SER A 119 2.16 7.80 4.14
CA SER A 119 2.39 9.01 3.35
C SER A 119 1.89 8.82 1.92
N VAL A 120 1.70 9.92 1.19
CA VAL A 120 1.34 9.92 -0.23
C VAL A 120 2.41 10.62 -1.06
N MET A 121 2.74 10.04 -2.20
CA MET A 121 3.47 10.67 -3.30
C MET A 121 2.50 10.88 -4.45
N VAL A 122 2.63 12.02 -5.13
CA VAL A 122 1.76 12.40 -6.25
C VAL A 122 2.61 12.77 -7.45
N ALA A 123 2.26 12.24 -8.63
CA ALA A 123 2.92 12.56 -9.89
C ALA A 123 1.96 12.39 -11.07
N ARG A 124 2.23 13.05 -12.19
CA ARG A 124 1.48 12.86 -13.45
C ARG A 124 1.80 11.53 -14.13
N GLU A 125 3.02 11.04 -13.95
CA GLU A 125 3.54 9.79 -14.50
C GLU A 125 4.10 8.96 -13.33
N ILE A 126 3.91 7.65 -13.37
CA ILE A 126 4.35 6.74 -12.29
C ILE A 126 5.87 6.81 -12.11
N GLU A 127 6.62 6.90 -13.21
CA GLU A 127 8.08 6.96 -13.24
C GLU A 127 8.64 8.24 -12.59
N LYS A 128 7.79 9.26 -12.40
CA LYS A 128 8.13 10.54 -11.75
C LYS A 128 7.79 10.56 -10.26
N LEU A 129 7.25 9.48 -9.71
CA LEU A 129 7.05 9.37 -8.26
C LEU A 129 8.40 9.49 -7.54
N ASN A 130 8.44 10.35 -6.51
CA ASN A 130 9.67 10.64 -5.79
C ASN A 130 9.44 10.63 -4.27
N ALA A 131 10.20 9.80 -3.56
CA ALA A 131 10.10 9.64 -2.13
C ALA A 131 10.36 10.94 -1.35
N SER A 132 11.24 11.84 -1.86
CA SER A 132 11.50 13.14 -1.23
C SER A 132 10.27 14.08 -1.22
N ASN A 133 9.28 13.80 -2.06
CA ASN A 133 8.01 14.54 -2.13
C ASN A 133 6.89 13.86 -1.33
N ALA A 134 7.19 12.80 -0.57
CA ALA A 134 6.20 12.09 0.22
C ALA A 134 5.62 12.99 1.32
N LYS A 135 4.30 13.18 1.30
CA LYS A 135 3.57 13.96 2.30
C LYS A 135 2.90 13.03 3.30
N PRO A 136 3.11 13.19 4.61
CA PRO A 136 2.45 12.36 5.61
C PRO A 136 0.95 12.63 5.61
N ILE A 137 0.16 11.54 5.61
CA ILE A 137 -1.29 11.58 5.75
C ILE A 137 -1.68 11.15 7.15
N PHE A 138 -1.10 10.03 7.62
CA PHE A 138 -1.36 9.48 8.94
C PHE A 138 -0.05 9.21 9.67
N LYS A 139 0.13 9.86 10.80
CA LYS A 139 1.18 9.58 11.77
C LYS A 139 0.55 8.94 13.00
N ALA A 140 0.97 7.74 13.35
CA ALA A 140 0.40 6.98 14.47
C ALA A 140 0.45 7.75 15.78
N LYS A 141 1.58 8.41 16.08
CA LYS A 141 1.75 9.22 17.29
C LYS A 141 0.70 10.35 17.40
N ALA A 142 0.41 11.04 16.30
CA ALA A 142 -0.57 12.14 16.29
C ALA A 142 -2.00 11.65 16.55
N LEU A 143 -2.28 10.37 16.25
CA LEU A 143 -3.59 9.73 16.44
C LEU A 143 -3.67 8.90 17.73
N GLY A 144 -2.64 8.93 18.57
CA GLY A 144 -2.59 8.12 19.80
C GLY A 144 -2.48 6.60 19.53
N LEU A 145 -2.02 6.20 18.36
CA LEU A 145 -1.87 4.81 17.92
C LEU A 145 -0.43 4.32 18.08
N GLU A 146 -0.23 3.01 18.19
CA GLU A 146 1.09 2.39 18.16
C GLU A 146 1.61 2.17 16.74
N GLY A 147 0.72 2.10 15.76
CA GLY A 147 1.07 1.99 14.34
C GLY A 147 -0.14 2.16 13.44
N ILE A 148 0.09 2.59 12.19
CA ILE A 148 -0.93 2.68 11.14
C ILE A 148 -0.29 2.34 9.79
N LYS A 149 -0.87 1.38 9.05
CA LYS A 149 -0.27 0.87 7.82
C LYS A 149 -1.27 0.16 6.91
N ASP A 150 -0.76 -0.43 5.82
CA ASP A 150 -1.46 -1.28 4.88
C ASP A 150 -2.68 -0.62 4.23
N PRO A 151 -2.54 0.55 3.57
CA PRO A 151 -3.66 1.23 2.93
C PRO A 151 -4.27 0.35 1.83
N TRP A 152 -5.59 0.28 1.82
CA TRP A 152 -6.37 -0.22 0.70
C TRP A 152 -7.44 0.80 0.34
N ILE A 153 -7.49 1.20 -0.94
CA ILE A 153 -8.32 2.30 -1.40
C ILE A 153 -9.32 1.80 -2.42
N PHE A 154 -10.56 2.18 -2.25
CA PHE A 154 -11.63 1.93 -3.20
C PHE A 154 -12.51 3.17 -3.37
N GLU A 155 -13.24 3.23 -4.45
CA GLU A 155 -14.20 4.27 -4.74
C GLU A 155 -15.61 3.71 -4.59
N HIS A 156 -16.46 4.46 -3.92
CA HIS A 156 -17.88 4.17 -3.79
C HIS A 156 -18.67 5.47 -3.90
N GLU A 157 -19.63 5.52 -4.83
CA GLU A 157 -20.46 6.70 -5.09
C GLU A 157 -19.67 8.01 -5.29
N GLY A 158 -18.57 7.94 -6.07
CA GLY A 158 -17.71 9.08 -6.36
C GLY A 158 -16.84 9.55 -5.18
N THR A 159 -16.82 8.79 -4.07
CA THR A 159 -16.02 9.07 -2.88
C THR A 159 -14.93 8.01 -2.71
N PHE A 160 -13.69 8.46 -2.46
CA PHE A 160 -12.60 7.56 -2.13
C PHE A 160 -12.63 7.21 -0.64
N HIS A 161 -12.55 5.91 -0.39
CA HIS A 161 -12.46 5.33 0.95
C HIS A 161 -11.11 4.64 1.12
N MET A 162 -10.55 4.73 2.31
CA MET A 162 -9.30 4.03 2.65
C MET A 162 -9.52 3.15 3.88
N LEU A 163 -9.20 1.88 3.75
CA LEU A 163 -9.08 0.95 4.88
C LEU A 163 -7.61 0.88 5.30
N LEU A 164 -7.39 0.77 6.60
CA LEU A 164 -6.07 0.80 7.23
C LEU A 164 -5.99 -0.25 8.33
N SER A 165 -4.82 -0.87 8.49
CA SER A 165 -4.47 -1.64 9.68
C SER A 165 -3.96 -0.68 10.75
N VAL A 166 -4.55 -0.72 11.95
CA VAL A 166 -4.12 0.12 13.07
C VAL A 166 -3.74 -0.74 14.29
N ALA A 167 -2.66 -0.34 14.96
CA ALA A 167 -2.24 -0.91 16.23
C ALA A 167 -2.61 0.06 17.36
N VAL A 168 -3.37 -0.42 18.34
CA VAL A 168 -3.75 0.35 19.54
C VAL A 168 -2.99 -0.18 20.74
N ARG A 169 -2.69 0.70 21.70
CA ARG A 169 -2.15 0.29 22.99
C ARG A 169 -3.25 -0.43 23.77
N THR A 170 -3.06 -1.69 24.08
CA THR A 170 -3.86 -2.41 25.07
C THR A 170 -3.33 -2.06 26.45
N ALA A 171 -4.21 -1.66 27.40
CA ALA A 171 -3.83 -1.56 28.80
C ALA A 171 -3.37 -2.97 29.25
N ARG A 172 -2.11 -3.09 29.67
CA ARG A 172 -1.62 -4.32 30.26
C ARG A 172 -2.33 -4.51 31.58
N THR A 173 -3.27 -5.45 31.63
CA THR A 173 -3.61 -6.11 32.90
C THR A 173 -2.44 -7.03 33.24
N SER A 174 -2.02 -7.03 34.51
CA SER A 174 -0.77 -7.61 35.03
C SER A 174 -0.62 -9.14 34.89
N GLU A 175 -1.41 -9.82 34.07
CA GLU A 175 -1.46 -11.29 34.04
C GLU A 175 -1.44 -11.97 32.66
N GLN A 176 -1.17 -11.29 31.54
CA GLN A 176 -1.07 -12.01 30.24
C GLN A 176 0.04 -11.51 29.36
N SER A 177 1.08 -12.33 29.25
CA SER A 177 2.29 -12.14 28.44
C SER A 177 2.16 -12.62 26.98
N HIS A 178 0.97 -12.64 26.38
CA HIS A 178 0.78 -12.87 24.94
C HIS A 178 -0.35 -11.99 24.40
N ALA A 179 0.01 -10.83 23.89
CA ALA A 179 -0.93 -10.02 23.11
C ALA A 179 -0.92 -10.50 21.65
N THR A 180 -1.90 -11.31 21.30
CA THR A 180 -2.28 -11.48 19.89
C THR A 180 -3.00 -10.22 19.46
N LEU A 181 -2.41 -9.47 18.53
CA LEU A 181 -2.94 -8.20 18.06
C LEU A 181 -3.91 -8.45 16.91
N ASP A 182 -5.15 -8.79 17.21
CA ASP A 182 -6.25 -8.86 16.24
C ASP A 182 -7.24 -7.74 16.51
N ILE A 183 -6.98 -6.56 15.94
CA ILE A 183 -8.00 -5.52 15.85
C ILE A 183 -8.02 -4.96 14.43
N PHE A 184 -8.88 -5.52 13.59
CA PHE A 184 -9.35 -4.86 12.39
C PHE A 184 -10.39 -3.82 12.79
N LYS A 185 -9.97 -2.56 12.94
CA LYS A 185 -10.92 -1.44 12.93
C LYS A 185 -10.86 -0.81 11.55
N SER A 186 -11.96 -0.86 10.82
CA SER A 186 -12.15 -0.05 9.62
C SER A 186 -12.34 1.40 10.06
N ALA A 187 -11.40 2.26 9.76
CA ALA A 187 -11.60 3.69 9.81
C ALA A 187 -11.85 4.16 8.37
N SER A 188 -13.08 4.53 8.05
CA SER A 188 -13.38 5.22 6.81
C SER A 188 -13.00 6.68 7.00
N THR A 189 -12.01 7.17 6.27
CA THR A 189 -11.66 8.58 6.22
C THR A 189 -12.00 9.09 4.84
N GLN A 190 -12.90 10.04 4.78
CA GLN A 190 -13.30 10.73 3.56
C GLN A 190 -12.21 11.71 3.18
N PHE A 191 -11.47 11.45 2.11
CA PHE A 191 -10.57 12.42 1.53
C PHE A 191 -11.36 13.30 0.57
N CYS A 192 -11.77 14.48 1.00
CA CYS A 192 -12.21 15.52 0.10
C CYS A 192 -10.98 16.06 -0.64
N CYS A 193 -10.72 15.56 -1.85
CA CYS A 193 -10.01 16.36 -2.84
C CYS A 193 -10.92 17.57 -3.13
N ASN A 194 -10.56 18.76 -2.68
CA ASN A 194 -11.27 19.99 -3.01
C ASN A 194 -11.24 20.17 -4.53
N SER A 195 -12.27 19.65 -5.20
CA SER A 195 -12.63 20.10 -6.54
C SER A 195 -13.37 21.43 -6.39
N PRO A 196 -12.99 22.48 -7.13
CA PRO A 196 -13.75 23.72 -7.12
C PRO A 196 -15.16 23.40 -7.61
N ALA A 197 -16.16 23.77 -6.81
CA ALA A 197 -17.56 23.56 -7.11
C ALA A 197 -17.89 24.11 -8.50
N VAL A 198 -18.25 23.22 -9.42
CA VAL A 198 -18.87 23.61 -10.69
C VAL A 198 -20.26 24.14 -10.33
N LYS A 199 -20.40 25.47 -10.29
CA LYS A 199 -21.69 26.13 -10.20
C LYS A 199 -22.51 25.75 -11.44
N ARG A 200 -23.48 24.82 -11.30
CA ARG A 200 -24.54 24.67 -12.27
C ARG A 200 -25.39 25.93 -12.20
N ARG A 201 -25.37 26.72 -13.30
CA ARG A 201 -26.36 27.77 -13.53
C ARG A 201 -27.63 27.05 -13.97
N HIS A 202 -28.73 27.38 -13.30
CA HIS A 202 -30.11 27.10 -13.75
C HIS A 202 -30.42 27.88 -15.00
#